data_cb8b34fec67ec4189e590f51df4e650f
#
_entry.id   cb8b34fec67ec4189e590f51df4e650f
#
_cell.length_a   1.000
_cell.length_b   1.000
_cell.length_c   1.000
_cell.angle_alpha   90.00
_cell.angle_beta   90.00
_cell.angle_gamma   90.00
#
_symmetry.space_group_name_H-M   'P 1'
#
loop_
_entity.id
_entity.type
_entity.pdbx_description
1 polymer ?
#
loop_
_entity_poly.entity_id
_entity_poly.type
_entity_poly.pdbx_seq_one_letter_code
_entity_poly.pdbx_strand_id
1 'polypeptide(L)'
;MLEQGESVPAVTLTDADGVDFALDVYQGKPLVVYFYPKADTPGCTNQAKDFTALADDFAAAGVPIVGISKDKPAKLKKFADKYGLRVILASDESGAACEAFGTWVEKSLYGRKYMGIERATFLIGADGAILRVWPKVKVKGHAAEVLEAVQGL
;
A
#
# COMPACT_ATOMS: atom_id res chain seq x y z
N MET A 1 -0.59 -11.97 9.05
CA MET A 1 -0.75 -10.53 8.72
C MET A 1 -0.75 -9.72 10.02
N LEU A 2 -0.13 -8.56 10.01
CA LEU A 2 -0.13 -7.67 11.17
C LEU A 2 -1.55 -7.25 11.53
N GLU A 3 -1.79 -7.03 12.81
CA GLU A 3 -3.09 -6.72 13.36
C GLU A 3 -3.10 -5.36 14.05
N GLN A 4 -4.30 -4.86 14.32
CA GLN A 4 -4.51 -3.63 15.08
C GLN A 4 -3.77 -3.69 16.42
N GLY A 5 -3.08 -2.61 16.76
CA GLY A 5 -2.31 -2.48 17.99
C GLY A 5 -0.83 -2.86 17.84
N GLU A 6 -0.47 -3.59 16.80
CA GLU A 6 0.94 -3.90 16.55
C GLU A 6 1.68 -2.69 15.98
N SER A 7 2.98 -2.64 16.18
CA SER A 7 3.82 -1.57 15.64
C SER A 7 4.19 -1.84 14.19
N VAL A 8 4.26 -0.77 13.39
CA VAL A 8 4.72 -0.86 12.00
C VAL A 8 6.16 -1.36 11.97
N PRO A 9 6.49 -2.35 11.11
CA PRO A 9 7.85 -2.86 11.01
C PRO A 9 8.81 -1.82 10.42
N ALA A 10 10.07 -1.88 10.85
CA ALA A 10 11.15 -1.10 10.24
C ALA A 10 11.53 -1.76 8.90
N VAL A 11 11.09 -1.17 7.80
CA VAL A 11 11.38 -1.67 6.45
C VAL A 11 11.91 -0.55 5.58
N THR A 12 12.80 -0.90 4.65
CA THR A 12 13.33 -0.01 3.62
C THR A 12 12.72 -0.39 2.29
N LEU A 13 12.25 0.60 1.56
CA LEU A 13 11.62 0.47 0.24
C LEU A 13 12.35 1.36 -0.75
N THR A 14 12.10 1.15 -2.03
CA THR A 14 12.66 1.99 -3.09
C THR A 14 11.51 2.68 -3.82
N ASP A 15 11.57 4.00 -3.98
CA ASP A 15 10.51 4.72 -4.68
C ASP A 15 10.60 4.54 -6.21
N ALA A 16 9.64 5.11 -6.94
CA ALA A 16 9.59 4.99 -8.40
C ALA A 16 10.77 5.67 -9.12
N ASP A 17 11.48 6.55 -8.44
CA ASP A 17 12.69 7.23 -8.97
C ASP A 17 13.97 6.49 -8.60
N GLY A 18 13.87 5.33 -7.93
CA GLY A 18 15.01 4.51 -7.55
C GLY A 18 15.70 4.95 -6.25
N VAL A 19 15.05 5.80 -5.45
CA VAL A 19 15.60 6.28 -4.18
C VAL A 19 15.07 5.45 -3.03
N ASP A 20 15.98 4.95 -2.19
CA ASP A 20 15.62 4.17 -1.01
C ASP A 20 15.09 5.09 0.10
N PHE A 21 14.08 4.60 0.81
CA PHE A 21 13.53 5.27 1.98
C PHE A 21 12.99 4.25 2.99
N ALA A 22 13.01 4.62 4.26
CA ALA A 22 12.40 3.82 5.31
C ALA A 22 10.96 4.31 5.57
N LEU A 23 10.06 3.41 5.93
CA LEU A 23 8.68 3.80 6.23
C LEU A 23 8.58 4.77 7.42
N ASP A 24 9.54 4.74 8.34
CA ASP A 24 9.56 5.63 9.49
C ASP A 24 9.77 7.11 9.16
N VAL A 25 10.11 7.45 7.91
CA VAL A 25 10.15 8.87 7.47
C VAL A 25 8.80 9.56 7.61
N TYR A 26 7.71 8.78 7.67
CA TYR A 26 6.36 9.30 7.88
C TYR A 26 5.94 9.34 9.35
N GLN A 27 6.79 8.90 10.27
CA GLN A 27 6.49 8.93 11.71
C GLN A 27 6.15 10.35 12.16
N GLY A 28 5.15 10.47 13.01
CA GLY A 28 4.61 11.77 13.44
C GLY A 28 3.34 12.18 12.68
N LYS A 29 2.96 11.41 11.64
CA LYS A 29 1.72 11.58 10.88
C LYS A 29 1.04 10.24 10.70
N PRO A 30 -0.30 10.20 10.62
CA PRO A 30 -0.97 9.00 10.15
C PRO A 30 -0.54 8.66 8.71
N LEU A 31 -0.52 7.38 8.39
CA LEU A 31 -0.04 6.88 7.10
C LEU A 31 -0.97 5.76 6.63
N VAL A 32 -1.33 5.78 5.36
CA VAL A 32 -1.99 4.64 4.70
C VAL A 32 -0.94 3.88 3.89
N VAL A 33 -0.82 2.59 4.16
CA VAL A 33 0.03 1.67 3.39
C VAL A 33 -0.87 0.59 2.80
N TYR A 34 -0.82 0.41 1.49
CA TYR A 34 -1.54 -0.70 0.87
C TYR A 34 -0.60 -1.56 0.03
N PHE A 35 -0.90 -2.86 0.03
CA PHE A 35 -0.16 -3.87 -0.74
C PHE A 35 -1.03 -4.33 -1.90
N TYR A 36 -0.43 -4.46 -3.07
CA TYR A 36 -1.12 -4.92 -4.27
C TYR A 36 -0.23 -5.87 -5.07
N PRO A 37 -0.82 -6.85 -5.77
CA PRO A 37 -0.04 -7.93 -6.37
C PRO A 37 0.90 -7.51 -7.49
N LYS A 38 0.45 -6.64 -8.43
CA LYS A 38 1.24 -6.33 -9.61
C LYS A 38 0.78 -5.04 -10.30
N ALA A 39 1.73 -4.15 -10.57
CA ALA A 39 1.48 -2.90 -11.28
C ALA A 39 0.88 -3.16 -12.68
N ASP A 40 0.01 -2.25 -13.10
CA ASP A 40 -0.62 -2.22 -14.43
C ASP A 40 -1.47 -3.47 -14.74
N THR A 41 -2.02 -4.10 -13.71
CA THR A 41 -3.09 -5.10 -13.85
C THR A 41 -4.43 -4.42 -13.54
N PRO A 42 -5.59 -4.96 -14.03
CA PRO A 42 -6.87 -4.25 -13.92
C PRO A 42 -7.26 -3.83 -12.50
N GLY A 43 -7.25 -4.76 -11.54
CA GLY A 43 -7.63 -4.46 -10.16
C GLY A 43 -6.67 -3.50 -9.47
N CYS A 44 -5.36 -3.66 -9.67
CA CYS A 44 -4.34 -2.80 -9.08
C CYS A 44 -4.39 -1.39 -9.68
N THR A 45 -4.66 -1.28 -10.98
CA THR A 45 -4.84 0.01 -11.65
C THR A 45 -6.07 0.73 -11.13
N ASN A 46 -7.20 0.04 -11.00
CA ASN A 46 -8.43 0.63 -10.46
C ASN A 46 -8.24 1.11 -9.02
N GLN A 47 -7.58 0.33 -8.18
CA GLN A 47 -7.29 0.72 -6.80
C GLN A 47 -6.43 1.99 -6.74
N ALA A 48 -5.35 2.06 -7.51
CA ALA A 48 -4.47 3.22 -7.54
C ALA A 48 -5.19 4.46 -8.09
N LYS A 49 -6.04 4.31 -9.09
CA LYS A 49 -6.86 5.39 -9.63
C LYS A 49 -7.90 5.88 -8.64
N ASP A 50 -8.53 4.97 -7.89
CA ASP A 50 -9.51 5.32 -6.87
C ASP A 50 -8.87 6.15 -5.76
N PHE A 51 -7.69 5.74 -5.26
CA PHE A 51 -6.93 6.55 -4.30
C PHE A 51 -6.51 7.89 -4.89
N THR A 52 -6.07 7.91 -6.15
CA THR A 52 -5.66 9.14 -6.83
C THR A 52 -6.82 10.12 -6.95
N ALA A 53 -8.03 9.64 -7.25
CA ALA A 53 -9.23 10.49 -7.32
C ALA A 53 -9.55 11.16 -5.97
N LEU A 54 -9.16 10.56 -4.85
CA LEU A 54 -9.36 11.08 -3.50
C LEU A 54 -8.11 11.72 -2.91
N ALA A 55 -7.06 11.91 -3.72
CA ALA A 55 -5.76 12.36 -3.22
C ALA A 55 -5.81 13.71 -2.52
N ASP A 56 -6.63 14.65 -3.00
CA ASP A 56 -6.77 15.96 -2.34
C ASP A 56 -7.40 15.84 -0.96
N ASP A 57 -8.36 14.95 -0.80
CA ASP A 57 -9.01 14.72 0.50
C ASP A 57 -8.04 14.06 1.50
N PHE A 58 -7.22 13.11 1.06
CA PHE A 58 -6.18 12.53 1.90
C PHE A 58 -5.13 13.56 2.28
N ALA A 59 -4.71 14.40 1.34
CA ALA A 59 -3.76 15.48 1.59
C ALA A 59 -4.31 16.51 2.59
N ALA A 60 -5.59 16.85 2.47
CA ALA A 60 -6.26 17.77 3.43
C ALA A 60 -6.29 17.18 4.84
N ALA A 61 -6.37 15.86 4.97
CA ALA A 61 -6.28 15.17 6.26
C ALA A 61 -4.84 14.97 6.75
N GLY A 62 -3.84 15.34 5.96
CA GLY A 62 -2.43 15.19 6.30
C GLY A 62 -1.93 13.74 6.26
N VAL A 63 -2.56 12.88 5.47
CA VAL A 63 -2.28 11.44 5.44
C VAL A 63 -1.74 11.03 4.07
N PRO A 64 -0.43 10.72 3.96
CA PRO A 64 0.12 10.17 2.73
C PRO A 64 -0.34 8.73 2.49
N ILE A 65 -0.30 8.31 1.23
CA ILE A 65 -0.66 6.95 0.80
C ILE A 65 0.54 6.34 0.11
N VAL A 66 1.00 5.20 0.61
CA VAL A 66 2.09 4.42 0.02
C VAL A 66 1.54 3.09 -0.49
N GLY A 67 1.68 2.85 -1.78
CA GLY A 67 1.31 1.57 -2.41
C GLY A 67 2.56 0.73 -2.63
N ILE A 68 2.55 -0.51 -2.16
CA ILE A 68 3.71 -1.41 -2.16
C ILE A 68 3.44 -2.64 -3.02
N SER A 69 4.36 -2.95 -3.91
CA SER A 69 4.42 -4.22 -4.64
C SER A 69 5.87 -4.68 -4.77
N LYS A 70 6.07 -5.86 -5.33
CA LYS A 70 7.42 -6.39 -5.61
C LYS A 70 7.93 -5.99 -6.99
N ASP A 71 7.18 -5.17 -7.72
CA ASP A 71 7.62 -4.66 -9.02
C ASP A 71 8.88 -3.80 -8.88
N LYS A 72 9.69 -3.78 -9.94
CA LYS A 72 10.90 -2.94 -9.98
C LYS A 72 10.53 -1.45 -10.04
N PRO A 73 11.39 -0.56 -9.52
CA PRO A 73 11.12 0.88 -9.55
C PRO A 73 10.79 1.44 -10.94
N ALA A 74 11.49 0.99 -11.98
CA ALA A 74 11.24 1.43 -13.35
C ALA A 74 9.82 1.10 -13.82
N LYS A 75 9.28 -0.05 -13.43
CA LYS A 75 7.90 -0.43 -13.73
C LYS A 75 6.90 0.43 -13.00
N LEU A 76 7.18 0.77 -11.75
CA LEU A 76 6.36 1.67 -10.94
C LEU A 76 6.33 3.06 -11.53
N LYS A 77 7.44 3.55 -12.05
CA LYS A 77 7.54 4.85 -12.74
C LYS A 77 6.63 4.88 -13.96
N LYS A 78 6.69 3.83 -14.78
CA LYS A 78 5.82 3.71 -15.96
C LYS A 78 4.35 3.64 -15.57
N PHE A 79 4.03 2.90 -14.52
CA PHE A 79 2.67 2.78 -14.00
C PHE A 79 2.12 4.13 -13.54
N ALA A 80 2.89 4.86 -12.75
CA ALA A 80 2.51 6.18 -12.26
C ALA A 80 2.30 7.17 -13.42
N ASP A 81 3.23 7.20 -14.38
CA ASP A 81 3.16 8.13 -15.51
C ASP A 81 1.99 7.79 -16.45
N LYS A 82 1.74 6.51 -16.68
CA LYS A 82 0.66 6.06 -17.59
C LYS A 82 -0.72 6.49 -17.12
N TYR A 83 -0.97 6.49 -15.83
CA TYR A 83 -2.29 6.75 -15.27
C TYR A 83 -2.36 8.05 -14.44
N GLY A 84 -1.28 8.84 -14.39
CA GLY A 84 -1.25 10.07 -13.61
C GLY A 84 -1.49 9.84 -12.13
N LEU A 85 -0.90 8.78 -11.56
CA LEU A 85 -1.13 8.38 -10.18
C LEU A 85 -0.54 9.38 -9.19
N ARG A 86 -1.27 9.66 -8.13
CA ARG A 86 -0.88 10.61 -7.06
C ARG A 86 -0.58 9.91 -5.73
N VAL A 87 -0.51 8.60 -5.73
CA VAL A 87 -0.03 7.82 -4.58
C VAL A 87 1.47 7.63 -4.69
N ILE A 88 2.13 7.44 -3.55
CA ILE A 88 3.56 7.12 -3.51
C ILE A 88 3.69 5.63 -3.81
N LEU A 89 4.28 5.28 -4.96
CA LEU A 89 4.53 3.89 -5.30
C LEU A 89 5.92 3.48 -4.79
N ALA A 90 5.97 2.37 -4.08
CA ALA A 90 7.19 1.86 -3.47
C ALA A 90 7.44 0.41 -3.88
N SER A 91 8.68 0.13 -4.23
CA SER A 91 9.15 -1.19 -4.63
C SER A 91 9.68 -1.96 -3.43
N ASP A 92 9.18 -3.18 -3.26
CA ASP A 92 9.66 -4.16 -2.28
C ASP A 92 10.20 -5.39 -3.01
N GLU A 93 11.21 -5.19 -3.88
CA GLU A 93 11.75 -6.29 -4.69
C GLU A 93 12.21 -7.49 -3.86
N SER A 94 12.83 -7.25 -2.71
CA SER A 94 13.29 -8.31 -1.82
C SER A 94 12.15 -9.09 -1.17
N GLY A 95 10.96 -8.49 -1.07
CA GLY A 95 9.83 -9.06 -0.35
C GLY A 95 9.87 -8.84 1.15
N ALA A 96 10.86 -8.12 1.67
CA ALA A 96 11.03 -7.92 3.12
C ALA A 96 9.82 -7.24 3.76
N ALA A 97 9.26 -6.20 3.13
CA ALA A 97 8.08 -5.52 3.64
C ALA A 97 6.84 -6.43 3.56
N CYS A 98 6.66 -7.14 2.44
CA CYS A 98 5.54 -8.07 2.27
C CYS A 98 5.56 -9.16 3.35
N GLU A 99 6.73 -9.68 3.68
CA GLU A 99 6.88 -10.68 4.76
C GLU A 99 6.64 -10.08 6.14
N ALA A 100 7.22 -8.89 6.40
CA ALA A 100 7.09 -8.23 7.71
C ALA A 100 5.63 -7.84 8.02
N PHE A 101 4.86 -7.43 7.02
CA PHE A 101 3.44 -7.12 7.19
C PHE A 101 2.54 -8.35 7.10
N GLY A 102 3.08 -9.50 6.68
CA GLY A 102 2.32 -10.74 6.54
C GLY A 102 1.41 -10.77 5.31
N THR A 103 1.76 -10.03 4.26
CA THR A 103 0.98 -9.99 3.00
C THR A 103 1.51 -10.96 1.93
N TRP A 104 2.62 -11.62 2.18
CA TRP A 104 3.19 -12.64 1.30
C TRP A 104 2.60 -13.99 1.68
N VAL A 105 1.66 -14.48 0.89
CA VAL A 105 0.83 -15.64 1.26
C VAL A 105 0.72 -16.65 0.13
N GLU A 106 0.37 -17.88 0.49
CA GLU A 106 0.05 -18.92 -0.48
C GLU A 106 -1.32 -18.66 -1.10
N LYS A 107 -1.36 -18.64 -2.42
CA LYS A 107 -2.57 -18.48 -3.22
C LYS A 107 -2.81 -19.72 -4.05
N SER A 108 -4.05 -19.96 -4.45
CA SER A 108 -4.44 -21.08 -5.32
C SER A 108 -5.24 -20.55 -6.50
N LEU A 109 -4.89 -21.00 -7.70
CA LEU A 109 -5.60 -20.68 -8.92
C LEU A 109 -5.66 -21.95 -9.79
N TYR A 110 -6.88 -22.41 -10.07
CA TYR A 110 -7.11 -23.64 -10.85
C TYR A 110 -6.32 -24.84 -10.31
N GLY A 111 -6.30 -25.03 -8.99
CA GLY A 111 -5.58 -26.12 -8.35
C GLY A 111 -4.07 -25.95 -8.24
N ARG A 112 -3.51 -24.89 -8.79
CA ARG A 112 -2.08 -24.54 -8.66
C ARG A 112 -1.85 -23.63 -7.47
N LYS A 113 -0.89 -24.00 -6.63
CA LYS A 113 -0.47 -23.17 -5.49
C LYS A 113 0.72 -22.33 -5.87
N TYR A 114 0.72 -21.06 -5.43
CA TYR A 114 1.84 -20.14 -5.63
C TYR A 114 1.87 -19.10 -4.52
N MET A 115 3.03 -18.50 -4.30
CA MET A 115 3.16 -17.40 -3.34
C MET A 115 2.89 -16.08 -4.04
N GLY A 116 2.17 -15.19 -3.36
CA GLY A 116 1.85 -13.89 -3.92
C GLY A 116 1.44 -12.89 -2.85
N ILE A 117 1.33 -11.63 -3.25
CA ILE A 117 0.89 -10.55 -2.36
C ILE A 117 -0.63 -10.62 -2.22
N GLU A 118 -1.11 -10.70 -0.97
CA GLU A 118 -2.51 -10.49 -0.67
C GLU A 118 -2.80 -8.99 -0.62
N ARG A 119 -3.83 -8.55 -1.34
CA ARG A 119 -4.26 -7.15 -1.33
C ARG A 119 -4.75 -6.80 0.07
N ALA A 120 -4.05 -5.88 0.71
CA ALA A 120 -4.35 -5.47 2.08
C ALA A 120 -4.01 -3.99 2.27
N THR A 121 -4.72 -3.32 3.17
CA THR A 121 -4.47 -1.93 3.51
C THR A 121 -4.33 -1.80 5.02
N PHE A 122 -3.38 -0.95 5.44
CA PHE A 122 -3.10 -0.67 6.84
C PHE A 122 -3.19 0.84 7.06
N LEU A 123 -3.95 1.24 8.07
CA LEU A 123 -3.94 2.61 8.57
C LEU A 123 -3.03 2.64 9.80
N ILE A 124 -1.97 3.43 9.72
CA ILE A 124 -0.93 3.52 10.75
C ILE A 124 -1.05 4.88 11.42
N GLY A 125 -1.06 4.90 12.73
CA GLY A 125 -1.11 6.13 13.51
C GLY A 125 0.23 6.88 13.53
N ALA A 126 0.20 8.13 13.99
CA ALA A 126 1.38 8.98 14.08
C ALA A 126 2.49 8.39 14.95
N ASP A 127 2.13 7.55 15.92
CA ASP A 127 3.07 6.86 16.82
C ASP A 127 3.62 5.54 16.23
N GLY A 128 3.19 5.17 15.02
CA GLY A 128 3.60 3.93 14.37
C GLY A 128 2.76 2.71 14.73
N ALA A 129 1.72 2.85 15.54
CA ALA A 129 0.81 1.75 15.84
C ALA A 129 -0.21 1.56 14.73
N ILE A 130 -0.52 0.30 14.40
CA ILE A 130 -1.55 -0.01 13.42
C ILE A 130 -2.93 0.24 14.03
N LEU A 131 -3.67 1.17 13.43
CA LEU A 131 -5.00 1.58 13.90
C LEU A 131 -6.10 0.72 13.29
N ARG A 132 -5.94 0.31 12.04
CA ARG A 132 -6.92 -0.52 11.34
C ARG A 132 -6.25 -1.31 10.21
N VAL A 133 -6.77 -2.52 9.97
CA VAL A 133 -6.33 -3.40 8.88
C VAL A 133 -7.54 -3.79 8.03
N TRP A 134 -7.38 -3.73 6.72
CA TRP A 134 -8.31 -4.29 5.75
C TRP A 134 -7.61 -5.46 5.05
N PRO A 135 -7.79 -6.70 5.53
CA PRO A 135 -7.24 -7.87 4.85
C PRO A 135 -8.12 -8.25 3.65
N LYS A 136 -7.54 -8.90 2.66
CA LYS A 136 -8.29 -9.42 1.49
C LYS A 136 -9.17 -8.37 0.83
N VAL A 137 -8.58 -7.23 0.49
CA VAL A 137 -9.30 -6.08 -0.04
C VAL A 137 -10.00 -6.40 -1.36
N LYS A 138 -11.26 -6.00 -1.47
CA LYS A 138 -11.99 -5.86 -2.73
C LYS A 138 -11.95 -4.39 -3.13
N VAL A 139 -11.52 -4.10 -4.35
CA VAL A 139 -11.20 -2.73 -4.78
C VAL A 139 -12.40 -1.79 -4.78
N LYS A 140 -13.57 -2.28 -5.21
CA LYS A 140 -14.77 -1.44 -5.33
C LYS A 140 -15.15 -0.80 -3.98
N GLY A 141 -15.14 0.54 -3.93
CA GLY A 141 -15.51 1.30 -2.73
C GLY A 141 -14.46 1.33 -1.63
N HIS A 142 -13.34 0.62 -1.80
CA HIS A 142 -12.34 0.50 -0.75
C HIS A 142 -11.64 1.82 -0.44
N ALA A 143 -11.20 2.57 -1.46
CA ALA A 143 -10.51 3.84 -1.23
C ALA A 143 -11.38 4.84 -0.46
N ALA A 144 -12.69 4.90 -0.76
CA ALA A 144 -13.64 5.74 -0.03
C ALA A 144 -13.79 5.29 1.43
N GLU A 145 -13.81 3.99 1.68
CA GLU A 145 -13.87 3.44 3.03
C GLU A 145 -12.62 3.79 3.85
N VAL A 146 -11.44 3.72 3.22
CA VAL A 146 -10.19 4.12 3.86
C VAL A 146 -10.20 5.61 4.18
N LEU A 147 -10.66 6.46 3.25
CA LEU A 147 -10.78 7.90 3.48
C LEU A 147 -11.70 8.20 4.66
N GLU A 148 -12.85 7.52 4.75
CA GLU A 148 -13.77 7.69 5.87
C GLU A 148 -13.09 7.38 7.21
N ALA A 149 -12.31 6.30 7.27
CA ALA A 149 -11.55 5.95 8.48
C ALA A 149 -10.49 7.00 8.82
N VAL A 150 -9.82 7.56 7.82
CA VAL A 150 -8.84 8.64 7.97
C VAL A 150 -9.50 9.91 8.49
N GLN A 151 -10.65 10.28 7.96
CA GLN A 151 -11.39 11.48 8.37
C GLN A 151 -11.96 11.36 9.78
N GLY A 152 -12.12 10.15 10.28
CA GLY A 152 -12.59 9.88 11.64
C GLY A 152 -11.50 9.88 12.72
N LEU A 153 -10.25 10.16 12.34
CA LEU A 153 -9.15 10.19 13.31
C LEU A 153 -9.19 11.43 14.20
#